data_f6ad85ca29b2a470800a15754b91764a
#
_entry.id   f6ad85ca29b2a470800a15754b91764a
#
_cell.length_a   1.000
_cell.length_b   1.000
_cell.length_c   1.000
_cell.angle_alpha   90.00
_cell.angle_beta   90.00
_cell.angle_gamma   90.00
#
_symmetry.space_group_name_H-M   'P 1'
#
loop_
_entity.id
_entity.type
_entity.pdbx_description
1 polymer ?
#
loop_
_entity_poly.entity_id
_entity_poly.type
_entity_poly.pdbx_seq_one_letter_code
_entity_poly.pdbx_strand_id
1 'polypeptide(L)'
;LHDFVNKRFYWDANENLLLYTLPQGSVVANIGSKEYTEVSEQKSEEYVIWQTVDNKAYVALDFVKKYTNMECKEHQDPNRVMIVNEFGKTTVAEMKRDTQVRFQGGVKSPILTEVKKSEKVTVIEDEDGWKKVRTSDGFIGYVQTNSLKHIKEETISSSFEEPQYTGISKDYKINMAWHNVENTTANGYIQVMLASTKGLTTIAPTWFHIADTQGNLNSIADADYVNYAHQSNLEVWAVLRDFHGGINSADETYEVLSHTSRRTNLIDQVIAAALQAGIDGINLDFELISAECGEDYVQFVR
;
A
#
# COMPACT_ATOMS: atom_id res chain seq x y z
N LEU A 1 10.68 -6.77 -1.44
CA LEU A 1 10.09 -5.65 -2.19
C LEU A 1 9.04 -4.93 -1.35
N HIS A 2 7.96 -5.61 -0.97
CA HIS A 2 6.83 -5.05 -0.23
C HIS A 2 7.27 -4.27 1.04
N ASP A 3 8.05 -4.87 1.92
CA ASP A 3 8.40 -4.32 3.23
C ASP A 3 9.36 -3.13 3.19
N PHE A 4 10.25 -3.08 2.21
CA PHE A 4 11.37 -2.13 2.20
C PHE A 4 11.37 -1.14 1.03
N VAL A 5 10.61 -1.42 -0.04
CA VAL A 5 10.68 -0.63 -1.26
C VAL A 5 9.33 -0.03 -1.62
N ASN A 6 8.30 -0.86 -1.79
CA ASN A 6 6.98 -0.39 -2.17
C ASN A 6 5.88 -1.34 -1.68
N LYS A 7 5.15 -0.90 -0.67
CA LYS A 7 4.07 -1.66 -0.02
C LYS A 7 2.81 -1.85 -0.87
N ARG A 8 2.74 -1.25 -2.06
CA ARG A 8 1.59 -1.43 -2.97
C ARG A 8 1.68 -2.67 -3.84
N PHE A 9 2.86 -3.29 -3.94
CA PHE A 9 2.97 -4.61 -4.54
C PHE A 9 2.41 -5.65 -3.59
N TYR A 10 1.42 -6.38 -4.05
CA TYR A 10 0.76 -7.43 -3.30
C TYR A 10 0.85 -8.76 -4.08
N TRP A 11 1.21 -9.83 -3.40
CA TRP A 11 1.23 -11.17 -3.95
C TRP A 11 0.09 -12.00 -3.39
N ASP A 12 -0.89 -12.31 -4.24
CA ASP A 12 -1.90 -13.30 -3.95
C ASP A 12 -1.31 -14.71 -4.20
N ALA A 13 -0.94 -15.38 -3.11
CA ALA A 13 -0.35 -16.72 -3.18
C ALA A 13 -1.39 -17.81 -3.51
N ASN A 14 -2.68 -17.57 -3.23
CA ASN A 14 -3.77 -18.52 -3.48
C ASN A 14 -4.12 -18.59 -4.97
N GLU A 15 -4.10 -17.45 -5.65
CA GLU A 15 -4.44 -17.34 -7.07
C GLU A 15 -3.22 -17.12 -7.98
N ASN A 16 -2.01 -17.09 -7.40
CA ASN A 16 -0.75 -16.85 -8.14
C ASN A 16 -0.77 -15.58 -8.97
N LEU A 17 -1.20 -14.48 -8.33
CA LEU A 17 -1.26 -13.16 -8.94
C LEU A 17 -0.32 -12.18 -8.27
N LEU A 18 0.35 -11.36 -9.06
CA LEU A 18 1.00 -10.13 -8.60
C LEU A 18 0.08 -8.95 -8.91
N LEU A 19 -0.24 -8.17 -7.89
CA LEU A 19 -1.07 -6.97 -8.00
C LEU A 19 -0.28 -5.72 -7.62
N TYR A 20 -0.63 -4.61 -8.27
CA TYR A 20 -0.23 -3.27 -7.87
C TYR A 20 -1.42 -2.31 -8.04
N THR A 21 -1.75 -1.55 -7.00
CA THR A 21 -2.92 -0.66 -7.06
C THR A 21 -2.51 0.76 -7.45
N LEU A 22 -3.06 1.22 -8.57
CA LEU A 22 -2.98 2.59 -9.09
C LEU A 22 -4.20 3.41 -8.65
N PRO A 23 -4.17 4.75 -8.73
CA PRO A 23 -5.33 5.59 -8.42
C PRO A 23 -6.58 5.28 -9.27
N GLN A 24 -6.39 4.81 -10.51
CA GLN A 24 -7.46 4.55 -11.47
C GLN A 24 -7.80 3.06 -11.66
N GLY A 25 -7.15 2.17 -10.95
CA GLY A 25 -7.41 0.72 -11.04
C GLY A 25 -6.19 -0.11 -10.68
N SER A 26 -6.19 -1.38 -11.06
CA SER A 26 -5.16 -2.33 -10.69
C SER A 26 -4.29 -2.75 -11.86
N VAL A 27 -3.04 -3.05 -11.56
CA VAL A 27 -2.12 -3.82 -12.40
C VAL A 27 -2.17 -5.27 -11.93
N VAL A 28 -2.39 -6.22 -12.83
CA VAL A 28 -2.49 -7.65 -12.50
C VAL A 28 -1.65 -8.47 -13.46
N ALA A 29 -0.73 -9.27 -12.93
CA ALA A 29 0.12 -10.17 -13.69
C ALA A 29 0.07 -11.60 -13.15
N ASN A 30 -0.16 -12.58 -14.04
CA ASN A 30 -0.10 -14.00 -13.69
C ASN A 30 1.35 -14.46 -13.50
N ILE A 31 1.54 -15.51 -12.70
CA ILE A 31 2.85 -16.13 -12.50
C ILE A 31 3.45 -16.60 -13.83
N GLY A 32 4.73 -16.35 -14.04
CA GLY A 32 5.47 -16.77 -15.23
C GLY A 32 5.11 -16.01 -16.51
N SER A 33 4.19 -15.04 -16.45
CA SER A 33 3.74 -14.29 -17.62
C SER A 33 4.67 -13.12 -17.95
N LYS A 34 4.72 -12.80 -19.24
CA LYS A 34 5.22 -11.53 -19.78
C LYS A 34 4.10 -10.52 -19.99
N GLU A 35 2.85 -10.98 -19.95
CA GLU A 35 1.66 -10.19 -20.16
C GLU A 35 1.04 -9.79 -18.82
N TYR A 36 0.42 -8.63 -18.78
CA TYR A 36 -0.30 -8.11 -17.62
C TYR A 36 -1.43 -7.19 -18.06
N THR A 37 -2.39 -7.01 -17.17
CA THR A 37 -3.46 -6.02 -17.33
C THR A 37 -3.16 -4.80 -16.48
N GLU A 38 -3.26 -3.61 -17.06
CA GLU A 38 -3.17 -2.33 -16.33
C GLU A 38 -4.46 -1.55 -16.57
N VAL A 39 -5.28 -1.36 -15.53
CA VAL A 39 -6.57 -0.62 -15.56
C VAL A 39 -7.55 -1.17 -16.61
N SER A 40 -7.49 -2.21 -17.22
CA SER A 40 -8.28 -2.81 -18.30
C SER A 40 -7.55 -2.90 -19.65
N GLU A 41 -6.33 -2.37 -19.77
CA GLU A 41 -5.51 -2.52 -20.97
C GLU A 41 -4.57 -3.71 -20.84
N GLN A 42 -4.49 -4.53 -21.88
CA GLN A 42 -3.50 -5.60 -21.97
C GLN A 42 -2.16 -5.01 -22.41
N LYS A 43 -1.11 -5.33 -21.66
CA LYS A 43 0.27 -4.89 -21.89
C LYS A 43 1.22 -6.09 -21.81
N SER A 44 2.43 -5.94 -22.34
CA SER A 44 3.45 -6.99 -22.28
C SER A 44 4.85 -6.41 -22.11
N GLU A 45 5.74 -7.23 -21.56
CA GLU A 45 7.17 -6.98 -21.43
C GLU A 45 7.98 -8.00 -22.23
N GLU A 46 9.24 -7.71 -22.48
CA GLU A 46 10.15 -8.66 -23.13
C GLU A 46 10.64 -9.77 -22.18
N TYR A 47 10.36 -9.64 -20.88
CA TYR A 47 10.81 -10.54 -19.80
C TYR A 47 9.63 -11.08 -19.00
N VAL A 48 9.84 -12.16 -18.26
CA VAL A 48 8.89 -12.68 -17.28
C VAL A 48 8.77 -11.67 -16.13
N ILE A 49 7.56 -11.18 -15.87
CA ILE A 49 7.30 -10.11 -14.88
C ILE A 49 7.60 -10.60 -13.48
N TRP A 50 7.11 -11.78 -13.11
CA TRP A 50 7.38 -12.38 -11.82
C TRP A 50 7.25 -13.90 -11.84
N GLN A 51 7.89 -14.55 -10.88
CA GLN A 51 7.86 -16.01 -10.71
C GLN A 51 8.14 -16.39 -9.25
N THR A 52 7.88 -17.64 -8.89
CA THR A 52 8.26 -18.18 -7.59
C THR A 52 9.43 -19.14 -7.70
N VAL A 53 10.36 -19.07 -6.75
CA VAL A 53 11.44 -20.01 -6.56
C VAL A 53 11.52 -20.32 -5.07
N ASP A 54 11.48 -21.58 -4.70
CA ASP A 54 11.50 -22.04 -3.29
C ASP A 54 10.47 -21.30 -2.42
N ASN A 55 9.22 -21.20 -2.88
CA ASN A 55 8.11 -20.48 -2.23
C ASN A 55 8.37 -18.99 -1.95
N LYS A 56 9.26 -18.37 -2.71
CA LYS A 56 9.51 -16.93 -2.66
C LYS A 56 9.15 -16.29 -3.99
N ALA A 57 8.42 -15.20 -3.95
CA ALA A 57 8.08 -14.43 -5.14
C ALA A 57 9.27 -13.52 -5.54
N TYR A 58 9.64 -13.59 -6.81
CA TYR A 58 10.65 -12.74 -7.43
C TYR A 58 9.99 -11.92 -8.53
N VAL A 59 10.16 -10.62 -8.49
CA VAL A 59 9.63 -9.67 -9.47
C VAL A 59 10.80 -9.04 -10.24
N ALA A 60 10.66 -8.89 -11.54
CA ALA A 60 11.65 -8.23 -12.38
C ALA A 60 11.84 -6.77 -11.94
N LEU A 61 13.08 -6.35 -11.70
CA LEU A 61 13.39 -5.01 -11.23
C LEU A 61 12.91 -3.92 -12.20
N ASP A 62 12.95 -4.17 -13.50
CA ASP A 62 12.49 -3.22 -14.50
C ASP A 62 10.96 -3.04 -14.44
N PHE A 63 10.22 -4.06 -14.08
CA PHE A 63 8.79 -3.93 -13.81
C PHE A 63 8.53 -3.14 -12.53
N VAL A 64 9.30 -3.37 -11.46
CA VAL A 64 9.18 -2.61 -10.21
C VAL A 64 9.45 -1.13 -10.42
N LYS A 65 10.45 -0.77 -11.23
CA LYS A 65 10.81 0.63 -11.57
C LYS A 65 9.69 1.39 -12.28
N LYS A 66 8.78 0.70 -12.97
CA LYS A 66 7.63 1.36 -13.61
C LYS A 66 6.69 2.02 -12.60
N TYR A 67 6.62 1.45 -11.40
CA TYR A 67 5.67 1.86 -10.35
C TYR A 67 6.35 2.35 -9.07
N THR A 68 7.67 2.45 -9.08
CA THR A 68 8.43 2.79 -7.88
C THR A 68 9.55 3.75 -8.21
N ASN A 69 9.61 4.83 -7.46
CA ASN A 69 10.72 5.77 -7.53
C ASN A 69 12.00 5.12 -7.00
N MET A 70 12.78 4.50 -7.88
CA MET A 70 14.00 3.81 -7.51
C MET A 70 15.02 3.78 -8.65
N GLU A 71 16.30 3.77 -8.28
CA GLU A 71 17.41 3.47 -9.16
C GLU A 71 18.10 2.19 -8.70
N CYS A 72 18.51 1.37 -9.67
CA CYS A 72 19.28 0.15 -9.42
C CYS A 72 20.57 0.19 -10.23
N LYS A 73 21.69 -0.16 -9.59
CA LYS A 73 22.98 -0.32 -10.25
C LYS A 73 23.61 -1.63 -9.84
N GLU A 74 24.05 -2.39 -10.81
CA GLU A 74 24.80 -3.63 -10.59
C GLU A 74 26.30 -3.32 -10.49
N HIS A 75 26.96 -3.98 -9.56
CA HIS A 75 28.40 -3.92 -9.35
C HIS A 75 28.96 -5.32 -9.26
N GLN A 76 30.19 -5.49 -9.75
CA GLN A 76 30.94 -6.75 -9.69
C GLN A 76 32.00 -6.68 -8.59
N ASP A 77 32.58 -7.82 -8.25
CA ASP A 77 33.71 -7.99 -7.34
C ASP A 77 33.55 -7.31 -5.95
N PRO A 78 32.65 -7.80 -5.08
CA PRO A 78 31.70 -8.90 -5.24
C PRO A 78 30.44 -8.48 -5.97
N ASN A 79 29.72 -9.45 -6.53
CA ASN A 79 28.41 -9.21 -7.15
C ASN A 79 27.44 -8.61 -6.12
N ARG A 80 26.89 -7.44 -6.45
CA ARG A 80 25.94 -6.71 -5.61
C ARG A 80 25.05 -5.79 -6.44
N VAL A 81 23.88 -5.49 -5.92
CA VAL A 81 22.97 -4.51 -6.49
C VAL A 81 22.81 -3.37 -5.49
N MET A 82 23.09 -2.16 -5.92
CA MET A 82 22.78 -0.95 -5.17
C MET A 82 21.39 -0.47 -5.56
N ILE A 83 20.49 -0.36 -4.57
CA ILE A 83 19.14 0.19 -4.74
C ILE A 83 19.09 1.53 -4.02
N VAL A 84 18.64 2.57 -4.71
CA VAL A 84 18.38 3.90 -4.17
C VAL A 84 16.89 4.18 -4.38
N ASN A 85 16.14 4.35 -3.30
CA ASN A 85 14.71 4.65 -3.29
C ASN A 85 14.35 5.90 -2.47
N GLU A 86 15.38 6.65 -2.04
CA GLU A 86 15.22 7.92 -1.36
C GLU A 86 15.91 9.01 -2.19
N PHE A 87 15.12 10.02 -2.56
CA PHE A 87 15.54 11.16 -3.37
C PHE A 87 15.32 12.47 -2.60
N GLY A 88 15.89 13.55 -3.07
CA GLY A 88 15.82 14.83 -2.40
C GLY A 88 17.16 15.24 -1.76
N LYS A 89 17.12 15.96 -0.65
CA LYS A 89 18.30 16.46 0.04
C LYS A 89 19.08 15.32 0.69
N THR A 90 20.36 15.23 0.38
CA THR A 90 21.29 14.27 0.97
C THR A 90 22.60 14.94 1.32
N THR A 91 23.28 14.47 2.35
CA THR A 91 24.61 14.95 2.72
C THR A 91 25.66 14.18 1.94
N VAL A 92 26.54 14.91 1.26
CA VAL A 92 27.69 14.34 0.54
C VAL A 92 29.00 14.90 1.07
N ALA A 93 30.07 14.15 0.88
CA ALA A 93 31.42 14.56 1.25
C ALA A 93 32.42 14.03 0.23
N GLU A 94 33.62 14.63 0.20
CA GLU A 94 34.77 14.14 -0.55
C GLU A 94 35.81 13.55 0.39
N MET A 95 36.52 12.52 -0.08
CA MET A 95 37.64 11.95 0.67
C MET A 95 38.87 12.88 0.61
N LYS A 96 39.51 13.18 1.76
CA LYS A 96 40.75 13.94 1.84
C LYS A 96 41.97 13.15 1.35
N ARG A 97 41.93 11.84 1.52
CA ARG A 97 42.99 10.87 1.26
C ARG A 97 42.41 9.50 0.95
N ASP A 98 43.21 8.60 0.41
CA ASP A 98 42.84 7.18 0.30
C ASP A 98 42.47 6.68 1.68
N THR A 99 41.31 6.04 1.79
CA THR A 99 40.71 5.67 3.08
C THR A 99 40.02 4.32 3.00
N GLN A 100 40.15 3.53 4.04
CA GLN A 100 39.44 2.27 4.18
C GLN A 100 38.03 2.50 4.72
N VAL A 101 37.04 1.95 4.01
CA VAL A 101 35.66 1.85 4.49
C VAL A 101 35.52 0.58 5.30
N ARG A 102 35.05 0.67 6.52
CA ARG A 102 35.01 -0.43 7.47
C ARG A 102 33.57 -0.85 7.79
N PHE A 103 33.41 -2.09 8.24
CA PHE A 103 32.11 -2.66 8.57
C PHE A 103 31.42 -1.93 9.75
N GLN A 104 32.22 -1.48 10.74
CA GLN A 104 31.76 -0.70 11.89
C GLN A 104 32.75 0.44 12.18
N GLY A 105 32.33 1.44 12.95
CA GLY A 105 33.21 2.49 13.47
C GLY A 105 34.28 1.91 14.38
N GLY A 106 35.54 1.91 13.91
CA GLY A 106 36.68 1.39 14.68
C GLY A 106 37.85 0.93 13.80
N VAL A 107 39.06 1.25 14.21
CA VAL A 107 40.28 0.96 13.45
C VAL A 107 40.57 -0.57 13.34
N LYS A 108 39.98 -1.38 14.20
CA LYS A 108 40.11 -2.83 14.17
C LYS A 108 38.98 -3.56 13.44
N SER A 109 37.96 -2.80 13.01
CA SER A 109 36.82 -3.35 12.26
C SER A 109 37.26 -3.86 10.89
N PRO A 110 36.67 -4.93 10.34
CA PRO A 110 36.96 -5.43 9.00
C PRO A 110 36.85 -4.35 7.93
N ILE A 111 37.73 -4.40 6.94
CA ILE A 111 37.70 -3.49 5.79
C ILE A 111 36.76 -4.08 4.76
N LEU A 112 35.80 -3.25 4.27
CA LEU A 112 34.87 -3.61 3.21
C LEU A 112 35.43 -3.26 1.83
N THR A 113 35.97 -2.04 1.70
CA THR A 113 36.55 -1.51 0.46
C THR A 113 37.48 -0.34 0.77
N GLU A 114 38.18 0.16 -0.26
CA GLU A 114 38.97 1.40 -0.22
C GLU A 114 38.39 2.45 -1.16
N VAL A 115 38.32 3.68 -0.67
CA VAL A 115 37.87 4.86 -1.43
C VAL A 115 39.08 5.79 -1.65
N LYS A 116 39.26 6.25 -2.86
CA LYS A 116 40.39 7.09 -3.23
C LYS A 116 40.19 8.55 -2.85
N LYS A 117 41.31 9.27 -2.72
CA LYS A 117 41.29 10.71 -2.52
C LYS A 117 40.41 11.40 -3.57
N SER A 118 39.58 12.36 -3.11
CA SER A 118 38.65 13.16 -3.90
C SER A 118 37.43 12.38 -4.42
N GLU A 119 37.30 11.09 -4.16
CA GLU A 119 36.05 10.40 -4.42
C GLU A 119 34.94 10.92 -3.51
N LYS A 120 33.74 11.00 -4.08
CA LYS A 120 32.54 11.46 -3.41
C LYS A 120 31.82 10.29 -2.74
N VAL A 121 31.38 10.51 -1.53
CA VAL A 121 30.57 9.57 -0.75
C VAL A 121 29.29 10.23 -0.25
N THR A 122 28.23 9.46 -0.11
CA THR A 122 27.01 9.91 0.58
C THR A 122 27.15 9.63 2.07
N VAL A 123 26.92 10.62 2.91
CA VAL A 123 26.91 10.46 4.37
C VAL A 123 25.51 10.07 4.81
N ILE A 124 25.39 8.91 5.48
CA ILE A 124 24.11 8.36 5.89
C ILE A 124 23.83 8.70 7.37
N GLU A 125 24.87 8.56 8.21
CA GLU A 125 24.72 8.64 9.67
C GLU A 125 26.00 9.17 10.32
N ASP A 126 25.85 9.87 11.44
CA ASP A 126 26.94 10.36 12.26
C ASP A 126 27.11 9.49 13.51
N GLU A 127 28.33 9.01 13.75
CA GLU A 127 28.75 8.36 14.99
C GLU A 127 29.97 9.07 15.56
N ASP A 128 30.24 8.91 16.84
CA ASP A 128 31.37 9.55 17.50
C ASP A 128 32.72 9.22 16.83
N GLY A 129 33.30 10.24 16.20
CA GLY A 129 34.55 10.13 15.45
C GLY A 129 34.49 9.39 14.11
N TRP A 130 33.34 8.86 13.72
CA TRP A 130 33.08 8.11 12.49
C TRP A 130 31.84 8.61 11.78
N LYS A 131 31.80 8.38 10.45
CA LYS A 131 30.57 8.59 9.65
C LYS A 131 30.28 7.33 8.85
N LYS A 132 29.03 6.90 8.89
CA LYS A 132 28.52 5.88 7.99
C LYS A 132 28.31 6.50 6.62
N VAL A 133 28.91 5.90 5.63
CA VAL A 133 28.89 6.42 4.26
C VAL A 133 28.49 5.34 3.27
N ARG A 134 27.92 5.78 2.15
CA ARG A 134 27.73 4.95 0.96
C ARG A 134 28.70 5.42 -0.10
N THR A 135 29.48 4.49 -0.64
CA THR A 135 30.41 4.75 -1.75
C THR A 135 29.68 4.78 -3.09
N SER A 136 30.32 5.30 -4.14
CA SER A 136 29.78 5.37 -5.50
C SER A 136 29.50 3.98 -6.11
N ASP A 137 30.22 2.97 -5.65
CA ASP A 137 30.08 1.58 -6.06
C ASP A 137 29.19 0.74 -5.11
N GLY A 138 28.49 1.40 -4.15
CA GLY A 138 27.41 0.80 -3.37
C GLY A 138 27.81 0.11 -2.07
N PHE A 139 29.06 0.22 -1.61
CA PHE A 139 29.39 -0.23 -0.25
C PHE A 139 28.85 0.75 0.79
N ILE A 140 28.28 0.20 1.85
CA ILE A 140 27.85 0.97 3.03
C ILE A 140 28.73 0.56 4.20
N GLY A 141 29.40 1.53 4.80
CA GLY A 141 30.31 1.29 5.93
C GLY A 141 30.79 2.59 6.54
N TYR A 142 31.81 2.51 7.37
CA TYR A 142 32.25 3.61 8.22
C TYR A 142 33.65 4.13 7.80
N VAL A 143 33.79 5.46 7.79
CA VAL A 143 35.06 6.15 7.62
C VAL A 143 35.28 7.10 8.79
N GLN A 144 36.54 7.39 9.14
CA GLN A 144 36.85 8.40 10.15
C GLN A 144 36.36 9.79 9.69
N THR A 145 35.70 10.54 10.56
CA THR A 145 35.19 11.88 10.26
C THR A 145 36.28 12.81 9.72
N ASN A 146 37.51 12.72 10.24
CA ASN A 146 38.63 13.55 9.80
C ASN A 146 39.15 13.18 8.40
N SER A 147 38.71 12.09 7.80
CA SER A 147 39.03 11.69 6.41
C SER A 147 38.15 12.37 5.37
N LEU A 148 37.10 13.07 5.81
CA LEU A 148 36.14 13.76 4.95
C LEU A 148 36.41 15.26 4.88
N LYS A 149 36.10 15.85 3.72
CA LYS A 149 36.10 17.31 3.45
C LYS A 149 34.88 17.68 2.62
N HIS A 150 34.62 18.99 2.52
CA HIS A 150 33.56 19.55 1.70
C HIS A 150 32.19 18.90 1.95
N ILE A 151 31.89 18.66 3.23
CA ILE A 151 30.58 18.14 3.63
C ILE A 151 29.53 19.18 3.31
N LYS A 152 28.55 18.81 2.48
CA LYS A 152 27.47 19.71 2.03
C LYS A 152 26.20 18.94 1.71
N GLU A 153 25.10 19.65 1.68
CA GLU A 153 23.85 19.10 1.15
C GLU A 153 23.86 19.20 -0.39
N GLU A 154 23.39 18.14 -1.02
CA GLU A 154 23.07 18.11 -2.46
C GLU A 154 21.68 17.53 -2.65
N THR A 155 20.99 17.93 -3.71
CA THR A 155 19.69 17.35 -4.07
C THR A 155 19.91 16.27 -5.13
N ILE A 156 19.52 15.04 -4.80
CA ILE A 156 19.40 13.95 -5.77
C ILE A 156 17.98 14.04 -6.35
N SER A 157 17.88 14.37 -7.65
CA SER A 157 16.60 14.43 -8.35
C SER A 157 16.24 13.06 -8.92
N SER A 158 14.94 12.79 -9.00
CA SER A 158 14.38 11.69 -9.75
C SER A 158 13.49 12.24 -10.86
N SER A 159 13.43 11.52 -11.98
CA SER A 159 12.48 11.79 -13.06
C SER A 159 11.20 10.95 -12.95
N PHE A 160 11.04 10.16 -11.89
CA PHE A 160 9.85 9.35 -11.67
C PHE A 160 8.68 10.25 -11.29
N GLU A 161 7.57 10.11 -12.00
CA GLU A 161 6.32 10.77 -11.69
C GLU A 161 5.48 9.85 -10.80
N GLU A 162 5.36 10.22 -9.53
CA GLU A 162 4.56 9.42 -8.58
C GLU A 162 3.07 9.54 -8.91
N PRO A 163 2.36 8.40 -8.97
CA PRO A 163 0.90 8.41 -9.08
C PRO A 163 0.28 9.21 -7.92
N GLN A 164 -0.63 10.10 -8.25
CA GLN A 164 -1.31 10.94 -7.25
C GLN A 164 -2.48 10.19 -6.64
N TYR A 165 -2.32 9.70 -5.42
CA TYR A 165 -3.38 9.08 -4.63
C TYR A 165 -4.08 10.16 -3.82
N THR A 166 -5.33 10.43 -4.17
CA THR A 166 -6.13 11.46 -3.49
C THR A 166 -7.09 10.84 -2.51
N GLY A 167 -7.18 11.41 -1.31
CA GLY A 167 -8.23 11.11 -0.34
C GLY A 167 -9.35 12.15 -0.42
N ILE A 168 -10.59 11.74 -0.21
CA ILE A 168 -11.71 12.68 -0.07
C ILE A 168 -11.64 13.30 1.32
N SER A 169 -11.59 14.63 1.37
CA SER A 169 -11.61 15.40 2.61
C SER A 169 -12.86 16.28 2.64
N LYS A 170 -13.56 16.30 3.76
CA LYS A 170 -14.69 17.18 3.98
C LYS A 170 -14.22 18.49 4.63
N ASP A 171 -14.85 19.59 4.28
CA ASP A 171 -14.59 20.93 4.85
C ASP A 171 -15.34 21.17 6.18
N TYR A 172 -16.06 20.16 6.66
CA TYR A 172 -16.82 20.18 7.90
C TYR A 172 -16.46 18.98 8.80
N LYS A 173 -16.80 19.08 10.07
CA LYS A 173 -16.68 17.94 11.01
C LYS A 173 -17.76 16.91 10.72
N ILE A 174 -17.33 15.69 10.43
CA ILE A 174 -18.23 14.55 10.32
C ILE A 174 -18.75 14.21 11.72
N ASN A 175 -20.08 14.26 11.88
CA ASN A 175 -20.79 13.76 13.05
C ASN A 175 -21.69 12.61 12.57
N MET A 176 -21.21 11.38 12.78
CA MET A 176 -21.82 10.16 12.26
C MET A 176 -22.49 9.36 13.38
N ALA A 177 -23.61 8.74 13.06
CA ALA A 177 -24.25 7.74 13.91
C ALA A 177 -24.51 6.47 13.12
N TRP A 178 -24.26 5.32 13.75
CA TRP A 178 -24.72 4.02 13.22
C TRP A 178 -26.20 3.84 13.47
N HIS A 179 -26.89 3.34 12.46
CA HIS A 179 -28.26 2.89 12.57
C HIS A 179 -28.30 1.37 12.39
N ASN A 180 -28.58 0.64 13.47
CA ASN A 180 -28.71 -0.81 13.40
C ASN A 180 -29.99 -1.19 12.66
N VAL A 181 -29.84 -1.61 11.41
CA VAL A 181 -30.93 -2.05 10.53
C VAL A 181 -30.80 -3.54 10.30
N GLU A 182 -31.69 -4.33 10.91
CA GLU A 182 -31.63 -5.79 10.87
C GLU A 182 -32.49 -6.43 9.77
N ASN A 183 -33.42 -5.66 9.20
CA ASN A 183 -34.32 -6.11 8.15
C ASN A 183 -34.88 -4.94 7.36
N THR A 184 -35.48 -5.21 6.22
CA THR A 184 -36.03 -4.18 5.32
C THR A 184 -37.11 -3.31 5.96
N THR A 185 -37.94 -3.84 6.92
CA THR A 185 -38.94 -3.05 7.63
C THR A 185 -38.30 -2.00 8.53
N ALA A 186 -37.14 -2.28 9.09
CA ALA A 186 -36.43 -1.35 9.97
C ALA A 186 -35.92 -0.10 9.24
N ASN A 187 -35.77 -0.13 7.91
CA ASN A 187 -35.44 1.06 7.12
C ASN A 187 -36.44 2.21 7.36
N GLY A 188 -37.71 1.91 7.56
CA GLY A 188 -38.71 2.93 7.83
C GLY A 188 -38.55 3.71 9.13
N TYR A 189 -37.75 3.20 10.09
CA TYR A 189 -37.51 3.89 11.38
C TYR A 189 -36.65 5.15 11.26
N ILE A 190 -35.97 5.39 10.12
CA ILE A 190 -35.18 6.60 9.91
C ILE A 190 -35.98 7.87 10.19
N GLN A 191 -37.28 7.90 9.81
CA GLN A 191 -38.13 9.08 9.98
C GLN A 191 -38.34 9.42 11.47
N VAL A 192 -38.62 8.41 12.29
CA VAL A 192 -38.83 8.60 13.72
C VAL A 192 -37.53 8.98 14.42
N MET A 193 -36.42 8.35 14.03
CA MET A 193 -35.10 8.60 14.63
C MET A 193 -34.63 10.04 14.32
N LEU A 194 -34.73 10.49 13.08
CA LEU A 194 -34.26 11.82 12.71
C LEU A 194 -35.14 12.95 13.26
N ALA A 195 -36.41 12.70 13.55
CA ALA A 195 -37.30 13.68 14.18
C ALA A 195 -36.78 14.18 15.57
N SER A 196 -36.02 13.33 16.27
CA SER A 196 -35.45 13.63 17.59
C SER A 196 -33.94 13.89 17.56
N THR A 197 -33.29 13.78 16.39
CA THR A 197 -31.83 13.90 16.25
C THR A 197 -31.43 15.28 15.75
N LYS A 198 -30.33 15.81 16.27
CA LYS A 198 -29.76 17.12 15.85
C LYS A 198 -28.27 17.03 15.64
N GLY A 199 -27.78 17.74 14.63
CA GLY A 199 -26.34 17.96 14.41
C GLY A 199 -25.63 16.78 13.73
N LEU A 200 -26.33 15.73 13.29
CA LEU A 200 -25.73 14.71 12.41
C LEU A 200 -25.40 15.32 11.05
N THR A 201 -24.32 14.81 10.46
CA THR A 201 -23.92 15.05 9.07
C THR A 201 -23.98 13.77 8.24
N THR A 202 -23.89 12.62 8.91
CA THR A 202 -23.76 11.32 8.26
C THR A 202 -24.50 10.26 9.06
N ILE A 203 -25.22 9.38 8.38
CA ILE A 203 -25.84 8.22 8.99
C ILE A 203 -25.29 6.94 8.34
N ALA A 204 -24.97 5.94 9.17
CA ALA A 204 -24.36 4.70 8.73
C ALA A 204 -25.26 3.50 9.03
N PRO A 205 -26.19 3.12 8.13
CA PRO A 205 -27.04 1.96 8.30
C PRO A 205 -26.27 0.66 8.07
N THR A 206 -26.55 -0.38 8.86
CA THR A 206 -25.89 -1.68 8.81
C THR A 206 -26.48 -2.58 7.72
N TRP A 207 -26.28 -2.21 6.46
CA TRP A 207 -26.98 -2.81 5.33
C TRP A 207 -26.27 -3.96 4.63
N PHE A 208 -24.93 -3.99 4.69
CA PHE A 208 -24.12 -4.91 3.92
C PHE A 208 -23.43 -5.92 4.83
N HIS A 209 -23.52 -7.19 4.43
CA HIS A 209 -22.84 -8.31 5.09
C HIS A 209 -22.20 -9.21 4.05
N ILE A 210 -21.04 -9.77 4.34
CA ILE A 210 -20.49 -10.86 3.55
C ILE A 210 -21.38 -12.09 3.73
N ALA A 211 -21.94 -12.61 2.64
CA ALA A 211 -22.91 -13.70 2.67
C ALA A 211 -22.29 -15.09 2.80
N ASP A 212 -21.06 -15.25 2.30
CA ASP A 212 -20.32 -16.51 2.29
C ASP A 212 -18.84 -16.29 1.98
N THR A 213 -18.07 -17.39 2.02
CA THR A 213 -16.63 -17.39 1.73
C THR A 213 -16.27 -17.20 0.24
N GLN A 214 -17.25 -17.07 -0.65
CA GLN A 214 -17.01 -16.71 -2.06
C GLN A 214 -17.06 -15.19 -2.30
N GLY A 215 -17.27 -14.41 -1.24
CA GLY A 215 -17.38 -12.95 -1.34
C GLY A 215 -18.73 -12.50 -1.90
N ASN A 216 -19.79 -13.28 -1.73
CA ASN A 216 -21.12 -12.80 -2.08
C ASN A 216 -21.63 -11.82 -1.03
N LEU A 217 -22.48 -10.89 -1.46
CA LEU A 217 -23.02 -9.82 -0.65
C LEU A 217 -24.49 -10.09 -0.26
N ASN A 218 -24.81 -9.96 1.03
CA ASN A 218 -26.18 -9.73 1.49
C ASN A 218 -26.40 -8.22 1.64
N SER A 219 -27.46 -7.70 1.00
CA SER A 219 -27.82 -6.28 1.02
C SER A 219 -29.29 -6.09 1.36
N ILE A 220 -29.55 -5.14 2.26
CA ILE A 220 -30.88 -4.62 2.57
C ILE A 220 -30.94 -3.09 2.35
N ALA A 221 -30.07 -2.58 1.48
CA ALA A 221 -30.02 -1.16 1.11
C ALA A 221 -31.36 -0.69 0.53
N ASP A 222 -31.72 0.54 0.83
CA ASP A 222 -33.03 1.11 0.52
C ASP A 222 -32.88 2.54 -0.01
N ALA A 223 -33.30 2.74 -1.26
CA ALA A 223 -33.20 4.05 -1.92
C ALA A 223 -34.15 5.10 -1.29
N ASP A 224 -35.31 4.71 -0.75
CA ASP A 224 -36.22 5.62 -0.08
C ASP A 224 -35.63 6.13 1.22
N TYR A 225 -34.91 5.28 1.93
CA TYR A 225 -34.12 5.67 3.11
C TYR A 225 -33.05 6.72 2.73
N VAL A 226 -32.27 6.46 1.68
CA VAL A 226 -31.23 7.40 1.20
C VAL A 226 -31.85 8.73 0.80
N ASN A 227 -32.95 8.71 0.03
CA ASN A 227 -33.66 9.91 -0.36
C ASN A 227 -34.15 10.73 0.84
N TYR A 228 -34.66 10.05 1.89
CA TYR A 228 -35.10 10.74 3.11
C TYR A 228 -33.92 11.35 3.89
N ALA A 229 -32.80 10.64 3.98
CA ALA A 229 -31.58 11.16 4.59
C ALA A 229 -31.05 12.39 3.86
N HIS A 230 -30.99 12.35 2.53
CA HIS A 230 -30.58 13.49 1.69
C HIS A 230 -31.49 14.70 1.85
N GLN A 231 -32.82 14.51 1.91
CA GLN A 231 -33.77 15.58 2.20
C GLN A 231 -33.56 16.22 3.58
N SER A 232 -32.94 15.45 4.49
CA SER A 232 -32.54 15.90 5.83
C SER A 232 -31.11 16.45 5.89
N ASN A 233 -30.46 16.64 4.75
CA ASN A 233 -29.05 17.07 4.59
C ASN A 233 -28.03 16.12 5.26
N LEU A 234 -28.28 14.82 5.22
CA LEU A 234 -27.36 13.79 5.73
C LEU A 234 -26.78 12.99 4.56
N GLU A 235 -25.49 12.70 4.65
CA GLU A 235 -24.87 11.64 3.83
C GLU A 235 -25.20 10.27 4.41
N VAL A 236 -25.29 9.26 3.55
CA VAL A 236 -25.49 7.86 3.92
C VAL A 236 -24.22 7.07 3.63
N TRP A 237 -23.57 6.57 4.67
CA TRP A 237 -22.40 5.70 4.55
C TRP A 237 -22.78 4.30 5.01
N ALA A 238 -23.15 3.43 4.06
CA ALA A 238 -23.61 2.08 4.39
C ALA A 238 -22.48 1.26 5.03
N VAL A 239 -22.79 0.59 6.13
CA VAL A 239 -21.86 -0.29 6.82
C VAL A 239 -21.73 -1.61 6.06
N LEU A 240 -20.49 -2.01 5.75
CA LEU A 240 -20.12 -3.34 5.31
C LEU A 240 -19.40 -4.04 6.46
N ARG A 241 -19.91 -5.21 6.88
CA ARG A 241 -19.35 -5.97 8.00
C ARG A 241 -19.13 -7.45 7.64
N ASP A 242 -18.20 -8.07 8.34
CA ASP A 242 -17.81 -9.48 8.19
C ASP A 242 -18.40 -10.39 9.26
N PHE A 243 -19.46 -9.95 9.93
CA PHE A 243 -20.18 -10.70 10.98
C PHE A 243 -21.69 -10.50 10.84
N HIS A 244 -22.49 -11.31 11.56
CA HIS A 244 -23.97 -11.35 11.49
C HIS A 244 -24.56 -11.62 10.09
N GLY A 245 -23.74 -12.20 9.20
CA GLY A 245 -24.15 -12.63 7.85
C GLY A 245 -23.93 -14.13 7.67
N GLY A 246 -23.21 -14.49 6.61
CA GLY A 246 -22.75 -15.86 6.36
C GLY A 246 -21.35 -16.15 6.88
N ILE A 247 -20.64 -15.15 7.38
CA ILE A 247 -19.29 -15.25 7.97
C ILE A 247 -19.40 -15.28 9.49
N ASN A 248 -18.68 -16.22 10.13
CA ASN A 248 -18.77 -16.48 11.56
C ASN A 248 -17.39 -16.62 12.24
N SER A 249 -16.31 -16.53 11.50
CA SER A 249 -14.94 -16.67 12.01
C SER A 249 -13.93 -15.86 11.23
N ALA A 250 -12.78 -15.59 11.86
CA ALA A 250 -11.65 -14.93 11.20
C ALA A 250 -11.08 -15.74 10.03
N ASP A 251 -11.16 -17.08 10.09
CA ASP A 251 -10.72 -17.96 9.00
C ASP A 251 -11.62 -17.77 7.77
N GLU A 252 -12.94 -17.62 7.95
CA GLU A 252 -13.87 -17.37 6.84
C GLU A 252 -13.67 -15.97 6.24
N THR A 253 -13.41 -14.95 7.05
CA THR A 253 -13.03 -13.62 6.56
C THR A 253 -11.70 -13.68 5.78
N TYR A 254 -10.71 -14.42 6.31
CA TYR A 254 -9.46 -14.67 5.61
C TYR A 254 -9.67 -15.35 4.24
N GLU A 255 -10.54 -16.36 4.19
CA GLU A 255 -10.91 -17.04 2.94
C GLU A 255 -11.48 -16.08 1.88
N VAL A 256 -12.22 -15.07 2.27
CA VAL A 256 -12.70 -14.03 1.34
C VAL A 256 -11.57 -13.10 0.93
N LEU A 257 -10.84 -12.57 1.90
CA LEU A 257 -9.88 -11.47 1.66
C LEU A 257 -8.56 -11.93 1.06
N SER A 258 -8.13 -13.17 1.27
CA SER A 258 -6.88 -13.71 0.72
C SER A 258 -6.94 -14.13 -0.75
N HIS A 259 -8.12 -14.09 -1.38
CA HIS A 259 -8.32 -14.42 -2.80
C HIS A 259 -8.77 -13.19 -3.58
N THR A 260 -8.03 -12.82 -4.59
CA THR A 260 -8.32 -11.63 -5.44
C THR A 260 -9.69 -11.72 -6.09
N SER A 261 -10.07 -12.88 -6.62
CA SER A 261 -11.38 -13.07 -7.26
C SER A 261 -12.54 -12.83 -6.30
N ARG A 262 -12.41 -13.28 -5.05
CA ARG A 262 -13.45 -13.13 -4.02
C ARG A 262 -13.54 -11.70 -3.52
N ARG A 263 -12.39 -11.03 -3.30
CA ARG A 263 -12.36 -9.59 -2.99
C ARG A 263 -13.04 -8.77 -4.08
N THR A 264 -12.69 -9.04 -5.35
CA THR A 264 -13.28 -8.34 -6.50
C THR A 264 -14.77 -8.58 -6.59
N ASN A 265 -15.23 -9.83 -6.40
CA ASN A 265 -16.66 -10.15 -6.37
C ASN A 265 -17.41 -9.35 -5.31
N LEU A 266 -16.85 -9.26 -4.10
CA LEU A 266 -17.45 -8.49 -3.01
C LEU A 266 -17.50 -6.98 -3.32
N ILE A 267 -16.39 -6.42 -3.80
CA ILE A 267 -16.26 -5.02 -4.16
C ILE A 267 -17.28 -4.64 -5.24
N ASP A 268 -17.37 -5.43 -6.31
CA ASP A 268 -18.28 -5.16 -7.43
C ASP A 268 -19.73 -5.15 -6.97
N GLN A 269 -20.14 -6.10 -6.12
CA GLN A 269 -21.49 -6.16 -5.59
C GLN A 269 -21.79 -4.99 -4.63
N VAL A 270 -20.84 -4.61 -3.76
CA VAL A 270 -20.99 -3.45 -2.87
C VAL A 270 -21.14 -2.17 -3.67
N ILE A 271 -20.30 -1.96 -4.68
CA ILE A 271 -20.37 -0.76 -5.54
C ILE A 271 -21.68 -0.73 -6.31
N ALA A 272 -22.10 -1.86 -6.89
CA ALA A 272 -23.37 -1.93 -7.63
C ALA A 272 -24.56 -1.59 -6.73
N ALA A 273 -24.61 -2.16 -5.51
CA ALA A 273 -25.69 -1.88 -4.55
C ALA A 273 -25.66 -0.42 -4.07
N ALA A 274 -24.46 0.13 -3.83
CA ALA A 274 -24.29 1.52 -3.41
C ALA A 274 -24.77 2.50 -4.49
N LEU A 275 -24.38 2.30 -5.73
CA LEU A 275 -24.82 3.13 -6.86
C LEU A 275 -26.33 3.03 -7.10
N GLN A 276 -26.89 1.82 -7.01
CA GLN A 276 -28.33 1.60 -7.19
C GLN A 276 -29.16 2.32 -6.13
N ALA A 277 -28.71 2.33 -4.89
CA ALA A 277 -29.43 2.98 -3.78
C ALA A 277 -29.10 4.47 -3.63
N GLY A 278 -28.07 5.00 -4.31
CA GLY A 278 -27.61 6.39 -4.18
C GLY A 278 -26.82 6.67 -2.91
N ILE A 279 -26.09 5.68 -2.40
CA ILE A 279 -25.26 5.74 -1.18
C ILE A 279 -24.03 6.63 -1.43
N ASP A 280 -23.65 7.46 -0.45
CA ASP A 280 -22.55 8.44 -0.57
C ASP A 280 -21.18 7.86 -0.16
N GLY A 281 -21.16 6.81 0.64
CA GLY A 281 -19.94 6.20 1.13
C GLY A 281 -20.12 4.82 1.75
N ILE A 282 -19.02 4.13 1.95
CA ILE A 282 -18.98 2.82 2.64
C ILE A 282 -18.23 2.97 3.95
N ASN A 283 -18.82 2.49 5.02
CA ASN A 283 -18.17 2.36 6.34
C ASN A 283 -17.79 0.90 6.55
N LEU A 284 -16.49 0.62 6.64
CA LEU A 284 -16.00 -0.75 6.88
C LEU A 284 -15.97 -1.03 8.38
N ASP A 285 -16.70 -2.08 8.79
CA ASP A 285 -16.82 -2.53 10.17
C ASP A 285 -16.48 -4.03 10.25
N PHE A 286 -15.19 -4.33 10.08
CA PHE A 286 -14.66 -5.68 10.09
C PHE A 286 -14.10 -6.00 11.47
N GLU A 287 -14.65 -7.02 12.13
CA GLU A 287 -14.28 -7.44 13.49
C GLU A 287 -13.60 -8.83 13.51
N LEU A 288 -13.79 -9.63 12.47
CA LEU A 288 -13.25 -10.97 12.35
C LEU A 288 -11.96 -10.99 11.52
N ILE A 289 -11.01 -10.10 11.83
CA ILE A 289 -9.72 -10.00 11.15
C ILE A 289 -8.62 -10.59 12.02
N SER A 290 -7.95 -11.65 11.53
CA SER A 290 -6.73 -12.19 12.13
C SER A 290 -5.50 -11.34 11.77
N ALA A 291 -4.42 -11.51 12.52
CA ALA A 291 -3.14 -10.87 12.18
C ALA A 291 -2.60 -11.31 10.80
N GLU A 292 -2.91 -12.52 10.37
CA GLU A 292 -2.52 -13.06 9.07
C GLU A 292 -3.26 -12.37 7.91
N CYS A 293 -4.50 -11.94 8.15
CA CYS A 293 -5.35 -11.25 7.17
C CYS A 293 -4.99 -9.77 6.96
N GLY A 294 -4.04 -9.22 7.72
CA GLY A 294 -3.79 -7.77 7.74
C GLY A 294 -3.45 -7.16 6.38
N GLU A 295 -2.55 -7.80 5.62
CA GLU A 295 -2.17 -7.31 4.29
C GLU A 295 -3.29 -7.52 3.25
N ASP A 296 -4.07 -8.59 3.37
CA ASP A 296 -5.22 -8.87 2.50
C ASP A 296 -6.32 -7.83 2.71
N TYR A 297 -6.55 -7.43 3.97
CA TYR A 297 -7.48 -6.35 4.31
C TYR A 297 -7.01 -5.00 3.78
N VAL A 298 -5.71 -4.68 3.90
CA VAL A 298 -5.14 -3.47 3.31
C VAL A 298 -5.32 -3.47 1.79
N GLN A 299 -5.13 -4.61 1.13
CA GLN A 299 -5.34 -4.76 -0.31
C GLN A 299 -6.83 -4.62 -0.68
N PHE A 300 -7.74 -5.11 0.15
CA PHE A 300 -9.18 -4.92 -0.04
C PHE A 300 -9.59 -3.43 0.03
N VAL A 301 -9.05 -2.69 0.99
CA VAL A 301 -9.34 -1.25 1.16
C VAL A 301 -8.77 -0.40 0.03
N ARG A 302 -7.66 -0.81 -0.58
CA ARG A 302 -7.05 -0.13 -1.75
C ARG A 302 -7.90 -0.23 -3.00
#